data_9ae9eead296737742f05f4ad4d3f17c6
#
_entry.id   9ae9eead296737742f05f4ad4d3f17c6
#
_cell.length_a   1.000
_cell.length_b   1.000
_cell.length_c   1.000
_cell.angle_alpha   90.00
_cell.angle_beta   90.00
_cell.angle_gamma   90.00
#
_symmetry.space_group_name_H-M   'P 1'
#
loop_
_entity.id
_entity.type
_entity.pdbx_description
1 polymer ?
#
loop_
_entity_poly.entity_id
_entity_poly.type
_entity_poly.pdbx_seq_one_letter_code
_entity_poly.pdbx_strand_id
1 'polypeptide(L)'
;MKFSEICTFAVIYAAYLAARRGKRSRAATAHYEVRLLENIVNLVYILKTKIYRPGVFRVFYVYEPKKRLVQAPAFVDKVVQHAIVDNLLYDRITRSFILDNYASQKNKGLHFGLDRLKRFFTDYWNKHHTAEGWVLKCDVRHFFASINHDKLKEKLKKLDLEPVVYDLLCIYIDCSDGLPLGYQTSQLFALLFLDDFDHFVKEQLHIQYYGRYMDDFFLIHPDKEYLQFCLREIRAYMDSLGLELNEKTQIFPIRNGIDFLGFHTYLTESGKVIRKLRHSSIKRMRAKLRHWEKEYPAGLVTREQILQSWQAWDAHAAHGNTWALRQQVRDRVQNILKEEI
;
A
#
# COMPACT_ATOMS: atom_id res chain seq x y z
N MET A 1 -13.03 -6.06 21.41
CA MET A 1 -12.52 -5.10 22.40
C MET A 1 -13.39 -3.86 22.36
N LYS A 2 -13.70 -3.25 23.54
CA LYS A 2 -14.47 -2.01 23.65
C LYS A 2 -13.53 -0.80 23.70
N PHE A 3 -14.08 0.41 23.40
CA PHE A 3 -13.28 1.65 23.46
C PHE A 3 -12.64 1.87 24.84
N SER A 4 -13.38 1.61 25.93
CA SER A 4 -12.85 1.72 27.28
C SER A 4 -11.64 0.81 27.57
N GLU A 5 -11.57 -0.33 26.90
CA GLU A 5 -10.48 -1.33 27.08
C GLU A 5 -9.18 -0.87 26.39
N ILE A 6 -9.27 -0.06 25.33
CA ILE A 6 -8.07 0.53 24.70
C ILE A 6 -7.53 1.73 25.47
N CYS A 7 -8.35 2.36 26.35
CA CYS A 7 -7.96 3.50 27.16
C CYS A 7 -7.14 3.07 28.40
N THR A 8 -6.14 2.24 28.23
CA THR A 8 -5.24 1.76 29.27
C THR A 8 -3.79 2.09 28.95
N PHE A 9 -2.96 2.23 30.00
CA PHE A 9 -1.53 2.52 29.82
C PHE A 9 -0.86 1.46 28.90
N ALA A 10 -1.14 0.18 29.12
CA ALA A 10 -0.52 -0.91 28.35
C ALA A 10 -0.85 -0.83 26.85
N VAL A 11 -2.11 -0.58 26.49
CA VAL A 11 -2.52 -0.46 25.07
C VAL A 11 -1.94 0.80 24.43
N ILE A 12 -1.99 1.95 25.10
CA ILE A 12 -1.45 3.20 24.56
C ILE A 12 0.08 3.14 24.45
N TYR A 13 0.77 2.48 25.40
CA TYR A 13 2.21 2.25 25.31
C TYR A 13 2.56 1.33 24.12
N ALA A 14 1.81 0.25 23.90
CA ALA A 14 2.00 -0.63 22.74
C ALA A 14 1.77 0.14 21.42
N ALA A 15 0.72 0.96 21.34
CA ALA A 15 0.44 1.82 20.19
C ALA A 15 1.55 2.85 19.94
N TYR A 16 2.11 3.45 21.00
CA TYR A 16 3.29 4.30 20.89
C TYR A 16 4.49 3.54 20.31
N LEU A 17 4.77 2.30 20.78
CA LEU A 17 5.85 1.48 20.23
C LEU A 17 5.65 1.19 18.73
N ALA A 18 4.42 0.96 18.29
CA ALA A 18 4.07 0.79 16.89
C ALA A 18 4.28 2.09 16.10
N ALA A 19 3.78 3.22 16.60
CA ALA A 19 3.88 4.53 15.95
C ALA A 19 5.32 5.00 15.73
N ARG A 20 6.24 4.71 16.69
CA ARG A 20 7.66 5.11 16.63
C ARG A 20 8.54 4.23 15.74
N ARG A 21 8.09 3.05 15.33
CA ARG A 21 8.90 2.09 14.55
C ARG A 21 9.48 2.74 13.30
N GLY A 22 10.82 2.71 13.16
CA GLY A 22 11.56 3.35 12.06
C GLY A 22 11.54 4.89 12.06
N LYS A 23 11.11 5.54 13.18
CA LYS A 23 10.97 7.01 13.27
C LYS A 23 11.62 7.60 14.51
N ARG A 24 12.45 6.85 15.25
CA ARG A 24 13.08 7.33 16.51
C ARG A 24 13.95 8.57 16.31
N SER A 25 14.63 8.67 15.17
CA SER A 25 15.46 9.85 14.82
C SER A 25 14.66 11.09 14.40
N ARG A 26 13.32 11.01 14.34
CA ARG A 26 12.49 12.15 13.96
C ARG A 26 12.24 13.04 15.17
N ALA A 27 12.41 14.36 15.01
CA ALA A 27 12.25 15.34 16.10
C ALA A 27 10.89 15.21 16.82
N ALA A 28 9.79 14.99 16.11
CA ALA A 28 8.47 14.82 16.72
C ALA A 28 8.39 13.58 17.64
N THR A 29 9.07 12.48 17.27
CA THR A 29 9.13 11.27 18.11
C THR A 29 10.02 11.53 19.34
N ALA A 30 11.22 12.09 19.13
CA ALA A 30 12.14 12.42 20.21
C ALA A 30 11.51 13.38 21.23
N HIS A 31 10.82 14.41 20.75
CA HIS A 31 10.11 15.36 21.63
C HIS A 31 9.02 14.67 22.48
N TYR A 32 8.26 13.75 21.90
CA TYR A 32 7.25 12.97 22.64
C TYR A 32 7.91 12.06 23.69
N GLU A 33 9.08 11.48 23.38
CA GLU A 33 9.83 10.58 24.26
C GLU A 33 10.43 11.28 25.49
N VAL A 34 10.72 12.60 25.45
CA VAL A 34 11.26 13.37 26.59
C VAL A 34 10.37 13.25 27.83
N ARG A 35 9.03 13.27 27.63
CA ARG A 35 8.05 13.12 28.73
C ARG A 35 7.13 11.92 28.47
N LEU A 36 7.70 10.77 28.10
CA LEU A 36 6.95 9.63 27.60
C LEU A 36 5.85 9.17 28.56
N LEU A 37 6.18 8.93 29.82
CA LEU A 37 5.22 8.41 30.79
C LEU A 37 4.09 9.41 31.06
N GLU A 38 4.44 10.66 31.23
CA GLU A 38 3.46 11.76 31.41
C GLU A 38 2.53 11.88 30.20
N ASN A 39 3.09 11.87 28.99
CA ASN A 39 2.32 11.94 27.75
C ASN A 39 1.36 10.76 27.58
N ILE A 40 1.77 9.54 27.95
CA ILE A 40 0.92 8.37 27.89
C ILE A 40 -0.20 8.44 28.91
N VAL A 41 0.11 8.77 30.18
CA VAL A 41 -0.88 8.90 31.26
C VAL A 41 -1.92 9.95 30.91
N ASN A 42 -1.46 11.12 30.45
CA ASN A 42 -2.34 12.19 29.99
C ASN A 42 -3.23 11.75 28.80
N LEU A 43 -2.66 11.06 27.82
CA LEU A 43 -3.43 10.55 26.67
C LEU A 43 -4.49 9.53 27.10
N VAL A 44 -4.17 8.63 28.02
CA VAL A 44 -5.15 7.70 28.63
C VAL A 44 -6.28 8.47 29.30
N TYR A 45 -5.97 9.50 30.07
CA TYR A 45 -6.99 10.35 30.71
C TYR A 45 -7.89 11.04 29.67
N ILE A 46 -7.32 11.69 28.68
CA ILE A 46 -8.04 12.41 27.61
C ILE A 46 -8.95 11.45 26.82
N LEU A 47 -8.49 10.22 26.54
CA LEU A 47 -9.32 9.20 25.87
C LEU A 47 -10.46 8.70 26.78
N LYS A 48 -10.17 8.39 28.04
CA LYS A 48 -11.20 7.97 29.02
C LYS A 48 -12.32 8.99 29.20
N THR A 49 -11.96 10.25 29.25
CA THR A 49 -12.92 11.37 29.38
C THR A 49 -13.60 11.76 28.06
N LYS A 50 -13.24 11.10 26.94
CA LYS A 50 -13.78 11.35 25.59
C LYS A 50 -13.60 12.77 25.07
N ILE A 51 -12.66 13.53 25.63
CA ILE A 51 -12.35 14.92 25.23
C ILE A 51 -11.26 15.00 24.16
N TYR A 52 -10.69 13.84 23.75
CA TYR A 52 -9.68 13.80 22.69
C TYR A 52 -10.21 14.40 21.39
N ARG A 53 -9.39 15.25 20.78
CA ARG A 53 -9.60 15.79 19.42
C ARG A 53 -8.28 15.68 18.66
N PRO A 54 -8.30 15.22 17.40
CA PRO A 54 -7.11 15.21 16.55
C PRO A 54 -6.53 16.61 16.40
N GLY A 55 -5.20 16.68 16.42
CA GLY A 55 -4.46 17.92 16.20
C GLY A 55 -4.37 18.30 14.72
N VAL A 56 -3.76 19.45 14.45
CA VAL A 56 -3.50 19.93 13.10
C VAL A 56 -2.41 19.05 12.45
N PHE A 57 -2.62 18.63 11.23
CA PHE A 57 -1.65 17.85 10.45
C PHE A 57 -0.62 18.77 9.78
N ARG A 58 0.58 18.26 9.56
CA ARG A 58 1.61 18.92 8.77
C ARG A 58 1.47 18.55 7.31
N VAL A 59 1.53 19.53 6.42
CA VAL A 59 1.45 19.33 4.96
C VAL A 59 2.84 19.45 4.35
N PHE A 60 3.24 18.50 3.53
CA PHE A 60 4.49 18.55 2.75
C PHE A 60 4.39 17.69 1.48
N TYR A 61 5.27 17.98 0.53
CA TYR A 61 5.37 17.19 -0.70
C TYR A 61 6.45 16.11 -0.59
N VAL A 62 6.12 14.92 -1.07
CA VAL A 62 7.08 13.85 -1.37
C VAL A 62 7.19 13.76 -2.90
N TYR A 63 8.43 13.72 -3.41
CA TYR A 63 8.66 13.80 -4.86
C TYR A 63 8.98 12.45 -5.51
N GLU A 64 9.37 11.44 -4.73
CA GLU A 64 9.69 10.10 -5.26
C GLU A 64 8.68 9.05 -4.78
N PRO A 65 8.23 8.14 -5.68
CA PRO A 65 8.48 8.06 -7.14
C PRO A 65 7.65 9.05 -7.97
N LYS A 66 6.69 9.75 -7.36
CA LYS A 66 5.82 10.79 -7.94
C LYS A 66 5.56 11.86 -6.88
N LYS A 67 5.36 13.11 -7.32
CA LYS A 67 4.94 14.20 -6.44
C LYS A 67 3.59 13.87 -5.80
N ARG A 68 3.56 13.83 -4.46
CA ARG A 68 2.36 13.60 -3.66
C ARG A 68 2.30 14.57 -2.50
N LEU A 69 1.13 15.14 -2.24
CA LEU A 69 0.86 15.91 -1.04
C LEU A 69 0.62 14.92 0.11
N VAL A 70 1.39 15.05 1.16
CA VAL A 70 1.26 14.22 2.37
C VAL A 70 0.77 15.09 3.52
N GLN A 71 -0.30 14.66 4.15
CA GLN A 71 -0.92 15.27 5.33
C GLN A 71 -0.58 14.38 6.54
N ALA A 72 0.53 14.67 7.22
CA ALA A 72 1.01 13.84 8.32
C ALA A 72 0.39 14.31 9.64
N PRO A 73 -0.34 13.43 10.36
CA PRO A 73 -0.89 13.77 11.68
C PRO A 73 0.22 14.01 12.70
N ALA A 74 -0.09 14.72 13.78
CA ALA A 74 0.79 14.86 14.93
C ALA A 74 1.17 13.47 15.47
N PHE A 75 2.32 13.39 16.21
CA PHE A 75 2.80 12.08 16.69
C PHE A 75 1.81 11.43 17.66
N VAL A 76 1.18 12.24 18.54
CA VAL A 76 0.13 11.75 19.46
C VAL A 76 -1.07 11.16 18.70
N ASP A 77 -1.49 11.79 17.60
CA ASP A 77 -2.60 11.29 16.79
C ASP A 77 -2.25 9.96 16.11
N LYS A 78 -0.98 9.75 15.73
CA LYS A 78 -0.51 8.45 15.25
C LYS A 78 -0.62 7.38 16.32
N VAL A 79 -0.31 7.70 17.57
CA VAL A 79 -0.48 6.78 18.70
C VAL A 79 -1.95 6.40 18.87
N VAL A 80 -2.86 7.37 18.82
CA VAL A 80 -4.31 7.12 18.92
C VAL A 80 -4.80 6.30 17.73
N GLN A 81 -4.38 6.62 16.50
CA GLN A 81 -4.74 5.82 15.32
C GLN A 81 -4.28 4.37 15.45
N HIS A 82 -3.04 4.13 15.93
CA HIS A 82 -2.57 2.76 16.19
C HIS A 82 -3.43 2.07 17.26
N ALA A 83 -3.75 2.73 18.36
CA ALA A 83 -4.59 2.15 19.40
C ALA A 83 -5.96 1.72 18.87
N ILE A 84 -6.61 2.57 18.06
CA ILE A 84 -7.93 2.29 17.49
C ILE A 84 -7.85 1.26 16.36
N VAL A 85 -6.95 1.45 15.39
CA VAL A 85 -6.83 0.57 14.23
C VAL A 85 -6.46 -0.83 14.66
N ASP A 86 -5.41 -0.99 15.46
CA ASP A 86 -4.85 -2.30 15.76
C ASP A 86 -5.73 -3.12 16.72
N ASN A 87 -6.63 -2.47 17.50
CA ASN A 87 -7.46 -3.15 18.52
C ASN A 87 -8.97 -3.16 18.23
N LEU A 88 -9.48 -2.18 17.47
CA LEU A 88 -10.93 -2.06 17.26
C LEU A 88 -11.35 -2.25 15.80
N LEU A 89 -10.53 -1.83 14.83
CA LEU A 89 -10.96 -1.73 13.44
C LEU A 89 -10.41 -2.83 12.55
N TYR A 90 -9.12 -3.17 12.70
CA TYR A 90 -8.43 -4.01 11.74
C TYR A 90 -9.16 -5.32 11.48
N ASP A 91 -9.42 -6.12 12.50
CA ASP A 91 -10.05 -7.43 12.34
C ASP A 91 -11.52 -7.32 11.90
N ARG A 92 -12.24 -6.24 12.30
CA ARG A 92 -13.63 -6.00 11.90
C ARG A 92 -13.74 -5.68 10.41
N ILE A 93 -12.81 -4.88 9.89
CA ILE A 93 -12.79 -4.45 8.49
C ILE A 93 -12.23 -5.56 7.59
N THR A 94 -11.13 -6.21 7.99
CA THR A 94 -10.41 -7.14 7.10
C THR A 94 -11.03 -8.53 7.01
N ARG A 95 -11.97 -8.89 7.90
CA ARG A 95 -12.61 -10.22 7.90
C ARG A 95 -13.43 -10.52 6.65
N SER A 96 -13.99 -9.49 5.99
CA SER A 96 -14.75 -9.61 4.75
C SER A 96 -13.88 -9.62 3.50
N PHE A 97 -12.61 -9.15 3.61
CA PHE A 97 -11.77 -8.96 2.44
C PHE A 97 -11.45 -10.27 1.73
N ILE A 98 -11.57 -10.25 0.42
CA ILE A 98 -11.14 -11.36 -0.41
C ILE A 98 -9.64 -11.65 -0.24
N LEU A 99 -9.22 -12.89 -0.54
CA LEU A 99 -7.80 -13.26 -0.47
C LEU A 99 -6.92 -12.37 -1.35
N ASP A 100 -7.44 -11.99 -2.51
CA ASP A 100 -6.71 -11.31 -3.58
C ASP A 100 -6.75 -9.77 -3.48
N ASN A 101 -7.06 -9.24 -2.30
CA ASN A 101 -6.79 -7.87 -1.88
C ASN A 101 -5.49 -7.87 -1.05
N TYR A 102 -4.43 -7.20 -1.52
CA TYR A 102 -3.07 -7.42 -1.01
C TYR A 102 -2.51 -6.30 -0.14
N ALA A 103 -3.08 -5.09 -0.22
CA ALA A 103 -2.51 -3.91 0.43
C ALA A 103 -2.83 -3.82 1.92
N SER A 104 -1.90 -3.28 2.69
CA SER A 104 -2.09 -2.86 4.11
C SER A 104 -2.74 -3.89 5.03
N GLN A 105 -2.53 -5.18 4.78
CA GLN A 105 -3.00 -6.29 5.59
C GLN A 105 -1.83 -7.08 6.20
N LYS A 106 -2.04 -7.62 7.42
CA LYS A 106 -1.08 -8.52 8.07
C LYS A 106 -0.83 -9.74 7.17
N ASN A 107 0.43 -10.16 7.06
CA ASN A 107 0.87 -11.28 6.24
C ASN A 107 0.58 -11.17 4.73
N LYS A 108 0.16 -10.00 4.25
CA LYS A 108 0.02 -9.69 2.84
C LYS A 108 0.96 -8.51 2.48
N GLY A 109 0.81 -7.96 1.31
CA GLY A 109 1.62 -6.85 0.83
C GLY A 109 2.16 -7.11 -0.58
N LEU A 110 3.21 -6.37 -0.96
CA LEU A 110 3.79 -6.41 -2.29
C LEU A 110 4.21 -7.82 -2.72
N HIS A 111 4.95 -8.54 -1.88
CA HIS A 111 5.48 -9.87 -2.21
C HIS A 111 4.36 -10.90 -2.35
N PHE A 112 3.39 -10.87 -1.42
CA PHE A 112 2.21 -11.72 -1.52
C PHE A 112 1.45 -11.49 -2.82
N GLY A 113 1.20 -10.23 -3.20
CA GLY A 113 0.52 -9.89 -4.46
C GLY A 113 1.29 -10.36 -5.70
N LEU A 114 2.62 -10.25 -5.69
CA LEU A 114 3.47 -10.76 -6.77
C LEU A 114 3.41 -12.29 -6.88
N ASP A 115 3.37 -13.00 -5.77
CA ASP A 115 3.30 -14.46 -5.76
C ASP A 115 1.91 -14.96 -6.15
N ARG A 116 0.85 -14.21 -5.79
CA ARG A 116 -0.50 -14.47 -6.30
C ARG A 116 -0.60 -14.28 -7.81
N LEU A 117 -0.01 -13.21 -8.37
CA LEU A 117 0.03 -13.01 -9.82
C LEU A 117 0.79 -14.14 -10.53
N LYS A 118 1.94 -14.57 -9.98
CA LYS A 118 2.67 -15.75 -10.50
C LYS A 118 1.79 -16.98 -10.49
N ARG A 119 1.09 -17.25 -9.38
CA ARG A 119 0.17 -18.37 -9.27
C ARG A 119 -0.95 -18.28 -10.29
N PHE A 120 -1.57 -17.13 -10.51
CA PHE A 120 -2.62 -16.95 -11.51
C PHE A 120 -2.14 -17.28 -12.93
N PHE A 121 -0.94 -16.87 -13.31
CA PHE A 121 -0.38 -17.25 -14.59
C PHE A 121 -0.11 -18.76 -14.70
N THR A 122 0.38 -19.38 -13.62
CA THR A 122 0.59 -20.83 -13.59
C THR A 122 -0.73 -21.60 -13.67
N ASP A 123 -1.74 -21.19 -12.88
CA ASP A 123 -3.07 -21.82 -12.89
C ASP A 123 -3.78 -21.60 -14.22
N TYR A 124 -3.61 -20.44 -14.86
CA TYR A 124 -4.09 -20.15 -16.20
C TYR A 124 -3.49 -21.10 -17.23
N TRP A 125 -2.17 -21.25 -17.24
CA TRP A 125 -1.45 -22.19 -18.11
C TRP A 125 -1.92 -23.63 -17.90
N ASN A 126 -2.00 -24.08 -16.67
CA ASN A 126 -2.43 -25.45 -16.35
C ASN A 126 -3.85 -25.74 -16.81
N LYS A 127 -4.73 -24.74 -16.83
CA LYS A 127 -6.12 -24.87 -17.24
C LYS A 127 -6.30 -24.80 -18.75
N HIS A 128 -5.57 -23.93 -19.42
CA HIS A 128 -5.79 -23.60 -20.83
C HIS A 128 -4.73 -24.15 -21.78
N HIS A 129 -3.58 -24.59 -21.25
CA HIS A 129 -2.41 -25.09 -22.00
C HIS A 129 -1.91 -24.12 -23.09
N THR A 130 -2.11 -22.83 -22.88
CA THR A 130 -1.71 -21.76 -23.81
C THR A 130 -1.38 -20.48 -23.05
N ALA A 131 -0.54 -19.65 -23.65
CA ALA A 131 -0.30 -18.27 -23.21
C ALA A 131 -1.18 -17.26 -23.95
N GLU A 132 -2.17 -17.73 -24.71
CA GLU A 132 -3.18 -16.85 -25.33
C GLU A 132 -4.24 -16.46 -24.31
N GLY A 133 -4.71 -15.23 -24.41
CA GLY A 133 -5.70 -14.66 -23.51
C GLY A 133 -5.46 -13.18 -23.33
N TRP A 134 -6.20 -12.57 -22.41
CA TRP A 134 -6.27 -11.12 -22.26
C TRP A 134 -6.16 -10.69 -20.80
N VAL A 135 -5.62 -9.52 -20.61
CA VAL A 135 -5.51 -8.83 -19.32
C VAL A 135 -6.27 -7.52 -19.43
N LEU A 136 -7.16 -7.25 -18.49
CA LEU A 136 -7.66 -5.92 -18.21
C LEU A 136 -6.88 -5.38 -17.02
N LYS A 137 -6.15 -4.27 -17.23
CA LYS A 137 -5.38 -3.56 -16.20
C LYS A 137 -6.02 -2.21 -15.93
N CYS A 138 -6.36 -1.96 -14.67
CA CYS A 138 -7.04 -0.76 -14.21
C CYS A 138 -6.27 -0.06 -13.09
N ASP A 139 -6.47 1.24 -13.00
CA ASP A 139 -5.96 2.11 -11.95
C ASP A 139 -7.01 3.21 -11.69
N VAL A 140 -7.34 3.50 -10.43
CA VAL A 140 -8.34 4.52 -10.10
C VAL A 140 -7.65 5.88 -10.03
N ARG A 141 -8.22 6.86 -10.76
CA ARG A 141 -7.70 8.21 -10.80
C ARG A 141 -7.88 8.91 -9.45
N HIS A 142 -6.80 9.49 -8.93
CA HIS A 142 -6.80 10.26 -7.68
C HIS A 142 -7.49 9.56 -6.50
N PHE A 143 -7.40 8.25 -6.38
CA PHE A 143 -8.22 7.39 -5.52
C PHE A 143 -8.48 7.96 -4.12
N PHE A 144 -7.43 8.25 -3.34
CA PHE A 144 -7.59 8.77 -1.98
C PHE A 144 -8.31 10.13 -1.93
N ALA A 145 -8.06 11.01 -2.88
CA ALA A 145 -8.69 12.32 -2.96
C ALA A 145 -10.14 12.26 -3.46
N SER A 146 -10.53 11.17 -4.14
CA SER A 146 -11.86 11.00 -4.73
C SER A 146 -12.81 10.17 -3.86
N ILE A 147 -12.36 9.69 -2.69
CA ILE A 147 -13.22 8.90 -1.81
C ILE A 147 -14.35 9.77 -1.24
N ASN A 148 -15.58 9.39 -1.53
CA ASN A 148 -16.78 10.05 -1.01
C ASN A 148 -16.98 9.73 0.47
N HIS A 149 -17.01 10.77 1.33
CA HIS A 149 -17.09 10.63 2.78
C HIS A 149 -18.41 10.01 3.23
N ASP A 150 -19.54 10.39 2.65
CA ASP A 150 -20.85 9.90 3.07
C ASP A 150 -20.97 8.39 2.80
N LYS A 151 -20.57 7.96 1.60
CA LYS A 151 -20.53 6.52 1.26
C LYS A 151 -19.58 5.72 2.15
N LEU A 152 -18.43 6.31 2.51
CA LEU A 152 -17.50 5.66 3.44
C LEU A 152 -18.09 5.56 4.85
N LYS A 153 -18.74 6.63 5.35
CA LYS A 153 -19.41 6.63 6.65
C LYS A 153 -20.56 5.63 6.71
N GLU A 154 -21.32 5.47 5.61
CA GLU A 154 -22.35 4.42 5.51
C GLU A 154 -21.76 3.01 5.64
N LYS A 155 -20.61 2.74 5.02
CA LYS A 155 -19.92 1.46 5.19
C LYS A 155 -19.42 1.26 6.62
N LEU A 156 -18.89 2.30 7.27
CA LEU A 156 -18.46 2.24 8.68
C LEU A 156 -19.63 1.98 9.64
N LYS A 157 -20.83 2.50 9.39
CA LYS A 157 -22.04 2.22 10.20
C LYS A 157 -22.35 0.72 10.24
N LYS A 158 -22.07 -0.02 9.17
CA LYS A 158 -22.32 -1.47 9.10
C LYS A 158 -21.36 -2.31 9.99
N LEU A 159 -20.31 -1.70 10.54
CA LEU A 159 -19.31 -2.41 11.35
C LEU A 159 -19.67 -2.54 12.84
N ASP A 160 -20.84 -2.09 13.27
CA ASP A 160 -21.29 -2.15 14.67
C ASP A 160 -20.23 -1.57 15.64
N LEU A 161 -19.83 -0.33 15.40
CA LEU A 161 -18.86 0.40 16.20
C LEU A 161 -19.57 1.14 17.36
N GLU A 162 -18.88 1.26 18.50
CA GLU A 162 -19.35 2.14 19.55
C GLU A 162 -19.46 3.59 19.03
N PRO A 163 -20.50 4.38 19.42
CA PRO A 163 -20.70 5.73 18.92
C PRO A 163 -19.45 6.62 19.04
N VAL A 164 -18.76 6.56 20.17
CA VAL A 164 -17.53 7.35 20.40
C VAL A 164 -16.42 7.01 19.40
N VAL A 165 -16.30 5.75 18.97
CA VAL A 165 -15.34 5.32 17.95
C VAL A 165 -15.78 5.84 16.59
N TYR A 166 -17.06 5.62 16.23
CA TYR A 166 -17.60 6.08 14.96
C TYR A 166 -17.45 7.61 14.78
N ASP A 167 -17.78 8.40 15.81
CA ASP A 167 -17.65 9.86 15.78
C ASP A 167 -16.19 10.30 15.56
N LEU A 168 -15.24 9.63 16.24
CA LEU A 168 -13.83 9.92 16.08
C LEU A 168 -13.32 9.56 14.66
N LEU A 169 -13.82 8.45 14.09
CA LEU A 169 -13.49 8.09 12.72
C LEU A 169 -14.06 9.08 11.69
N CYS A 170 -15.27 9.61 11.94
CA CYS A 170 -15.85 10.68 11.12
C CYS A 170 -14.96 11.93 11.13
N ILE A 171 -14.43 12.32 12.29
CA ILE A 171 -13.47 13.43 12.38
C ILE A 171 -12.22 13.17 11.53
N TYR A 172 -11.68 11.94 11.54
CA TYR A 172 -10.54 11.60 10.70
C TYR A 172 -10.85 11.57 9.20
N ILE A 173 -12.08 11.24 8.82
CA ILE A 173 -12.55 11.29 7.43
C ILE A 173 -12.72 12.74 6.98
N ASP A 174 -13.37 13.57 7.79
CA ASP A 174 -13.75 14.95 7.42
C ASP A 174 -12.60 15.97 7.56
N CYS A 175 -11.39 15.53 7.96
CA CYS A 175 -10.30 16.47 8.17
C CYS A 175 -9.66 17.00 6.88
N SER A 176 -10.01 16.47 5.71
CA SER A 176 -9.51 16.92 4.40
C SER A 176 -10.51 16.52 3.29
N ASP A 177 -10.34 17.09 2.10
CA ASP A 177 -11.04 16.62 0.90
C ASP A 177 -10.54 15.21 0.55
N GLY A 178 -11.41 14.23 0.51
CA GLY A 178 -11.05 12.82 0.41
C GLY A 178 -10.26 12.31 1.64
N LEU A 179 -9.47 11.25 1.47
CA LEU A 179 -8.69 10.68 2.57
C LEU A 179 -7.25 11.21 2.60
N PRO A 180 -6.78 11.71 3.76
CA PRO A 180 -5.44 12.27 3.89
C PRO A 180 -4.36 11.20 3.72
N LEU A 181 -3.40 11.44 2.82
CA LEU A 181 -2.21 10.58 2.69
C LEU A 181 -1.29 10.81 3.90
N GLY A 182 -1.08 9.75 4.69
CA GLY A 182 -0.22 9.78 5.88
C GLY A 182 -0.92 9.36 7.17
N TYR A 183 -2.23 9.18 7.14
CA TYR A 183 -3.02 8.57 8.22
C TYR A 183 -3.06 7.06 8.06
N GLN A 184 -2.96 6.33 9.16
CA GLN A 184 -3.10 4.86 9.16
C GLN A 184 -4.55 4.45 8.86
N THR A 185 -5.50 5.19 9.39
CA THR A 185 -6.93 5.00 9.15
C THR A 185 -7.28 5.13 7.67
N SER A 186 -6.68 6.09 6.94
CA SER A 186 -6.95 6.29 5.52
C SER A 186 -6.65 5.07 4.66
N GLN A 187 -5.58 4.33 4.98
CA GLN A 187 -5.23 3.09 4.28
C GLN A 187 -6.33 2.04 4.45
N LEU A 188 -6.79 1.86 5.68
CA LEU A 188 -7.81 0.86 6.00
C LEU A 188 -9.19 1.25 5.43
N PHE A 189 -9.52 2.55 5.47
CA PHE A 189 -10.74 3.09 4.89
C PHE A 189 -10.78 2.94 3.36
N ALA A 190 -9.66 3.17 2.69
CA ALA A 190 -9.54 2.97 1.25
C ALA A 190 -9.77 1.51 0.85
N LEU A 191 -9.32 0.55 1.66
CA LEU A 191 -9.60 -0.87 1.44
C LEU A 191 -11.07 -1.21 1.66
N LEU A 192 -11.67 -0.72 2.76
CA LEU A 192 -13.10 -0.90 3.07
C LEU A 192 -13.98 -0.29 1.99
N PHE A 193 -13.60 0.87 1.43
CA PHE A 193 -14.37 1.56 0.41
C PHE A 193 -14.58 0.70 -0.84
N LEU A 194 -13.58 -0.10 -1.23
CA LEU A 194 -13.62 -0.99 -2.39
C LEU A 194 -13.85 -2.48 -2.04
N ASP A 195 -14.24 -2.82 -0.82
CA ASP A 195 -14.47 -4.22 -0.42
C ASP A 195 -15.64 -4.84 -1.22
N ASP A 196 -16.80 -4.17 -1.25
CA ASP A 196 -17.95 -4.65 -2.03
C ASP A 196 -17.64 -4.72 -3.54
N PHE A 197 -16.74 -3.87 -4.05
CA PHE A 197 -16.24 -3.95 -5.42
C PHE A 197 -15.41 -5.21 -5.67
N ASP A 198 -14.58 -5.62 -4.73
CA ASP A 198 -13.82 -6.87 -4.85
C ASP A 198 -14.75 -8.08 -4.95
N HIS A 199 -15.82 -8.11 -4.14
CA HIS A 199 -16.86 -9.13 -4.20
C HIS A 199 -17.65 -9.07 -5.51
N PHE A 200 -18.01 -7.88 -5.99
CA PHE A 200 -18.66 -7.69 -7.28
C PHE A 200 -17.84 -8.33 -8.42
N VAL A 201 -16.52 -8.09 -8.47
CA VAL A 201 -15.65 -8.66 -9.51
C VAL A 201 -15.55 -10.19 -9.41
N LYS A 202 -15.46 -10.72 -8.18
CA LYS A 202 -15.32 -12.17 -7.95
C LYS A 202 -16.63 -12.93 -8.12
N GLU A 203 -17.73 -12.40 -7.58
CA GLU A 203 -18.98 -13.14 -7.39
C GLU A 203 -20.03 -12.83 -8.47
N GLN A 204 -20.06 -11.59 -9.00
CA GLN A 204 -21.00 -11.21 -10.05
C GLN A 204 -20.38 -11.25 -11.44
N LEU A 205 -19.15 -10.73 -11.59
CA LEU A 205 -18.41 -10.85 -12.85
C LEU A 205 -17.64 -12.18 -12.96
N HIS A 206 -17.71 -13.08 -12.00
CA HIS A 206 -17.10 -14.40 -11.99
C HIS A 206 -15.64 -14.46 -12.46
N ILE A 207 -14.84 -13.40 -12.19
CA ILE A 207 -13.45 -13.35 -12.60
C ILE A 207 -12.58 -14.16 -11.62
N GLN A 208 -12.11 -15.32 -12.10
CA GLN A 208 -11.25 -16.20 -11.32
C GLN A 208 -9.90 -15.55 -10.97
N TYR A 209 -9.25 -14.93 -11.96
CA TYR A 209 -7.91 -14.35 -11.86
C TYR A 209 -7.99 -12.82 -11.72
N TYR A 210 -8.40 -12.37 -10.55
CA TYR A 210 -8.51 -10.97 -10.15
C TYR A 210 -7.60 -10.71 -8.96
N GLY A 211 -6.86 -9.59 -8.98
CA GLY A 211 -6.06 -9.14 -7.84
C GLY A 211 -5.97 -7.63 -7.76
N ARG A 212 -6.00 -7.10 -6.53
CA ARG A 212 -5.97 -5.66 -6.26
C ARG A 212 -4.93 -5.28 -5.21
N TYR A 213 -4.22 -4.18 -5.46
CA TYR A 213 -3.36 -3.49 -4.49
C TYR A 213 -3.75 -2.01 -4.43
N MET A 214 -4.55 -1.61 -3.45
CA MET A 214 -5.20 -0.28 -3.36
C MET A 214 -6.07 0.03 -4.59
N ASP A 215 -5.65 1.04 -5.36
CA ASP A 215 -6.25 1.56 -6.58
C ASP A 215 -5.85 0.79 -7.84
N ASP A 216 -4.80 -0.02 -7.77
CA ASP A 216 -4.21 -0.77 -8.88
C ASP A 216 -4.71 -2.22 -8.90
N PHE A 217 -5.44 -2.63 -9.96
CA PHE A 217 -5.98 -3.98 -10.08
C PHE A 217 -5.92 -4.53 -11.50
N PHE A 218 -6.03 -5.85 -11.60
CA PHE A 218 -6.01 -6.56 -12.88
C PHE A 218 -6.99 -7.73 -12.89
N LEU A 219 -7.50 -8.03 -14.09
CA LEU A 219 -8.30 -9.20 -14.40
C LEU A 219 -7.63 -9.96 -15.55
N ILE A 220 -7.63 -11.29 -15.50
CA ILE A 220 -7.12 -12.14 -16.59
C ILE A 220 -8.26 -13.07 -17.04
N HIS A 221 -8.49 -13.14 -18.34
CA HIS A 221 -9.54 -13.97 -18.95
C HIS A 221 -9.14 -14.43 -20.36
N PRO A 222 -9.53 -15.63 -20.81
CA PRO A 222 -9.26 -16.07 -22.18
C PRO A 222 -10.02 -15.27 -23.24
N ASP A 223 -11.20 -14.78 -22.92
CA ASP A 223 -12.07 -14.05 -23.83
C ASP A 223 -11.93 -12.53 -23.65
N LYS A 224 -11.61 -11.83 -24.74
CA LYS A 224 -11.46 -10.38 -24.81
C LYS A 224 -12.81 -9.65 -24.71
N GLU A 225 -13.83 -10.17 -25.35
CA GLU A 225 -15.16 -9.55 -25.38
C GLU A 225 -15.77 -9.56 -23.99
N TYR A 226 -15.54 -10.66 -23.26
CA TYR A 226 -15.94 -10.74 -21.86
C TYR A 226 -15.24 -9.70 -20.99
N LEU A 227 -13.93 -9.47 -21.18
CA LEU A 227 -13.23 -8.39 -20.47
C LEU A 227 -13.70 -6.99 -20.88
N GLN A 228 -14.15 -6.79 -22.13
CA GLN A 228 -14.77 -5.53 -22.55
C GLN A 228 -16.12 -5.32 -21.85
N PHE A 229 -16.92 -6.37 -21.70
CA PHE A 229 -18.13 -6.36 -20.88
C PHE A 229 -17.79 -6.01 -19.42
N CYS A 230 -16.86 -6.74 -18.80
CA CYS A 230 -16.42 -6.45 -17.44
C CYS A 230 -15.94 -5.00 -17.27
N LEU A 231 -15.23 -4.43 -18.24
CA LEU A 231 -14.78 -3.03 -18.17
C LEU A 231 -15.95 -2.05 -18.16
N ARG A 232 -17.03 -2.30 -18.91
CA ARG A 232 -18.23 -1.43 -18.86
C ARG A 232 -18.91 -1.52 -17.50
N GLU A 233 -19.09 -2.72 -16.97
CA GLU A 233 -19.69 -2.94 -15.65
C GLU A 233 -18.84 -2.33 -14.53
N ILE A 234 -17.51 -2.48 -14.59
CA ILE A 234 -16.57 -1.88 -13.64
C ILE A 234 -16.64 -0.35 -13.69
N ARG A 235 -16.74 0.26 -14.87
CA ARG A 235 -16.90 1.72 -15.00
C ARG A 235 -18.20 2.19 -14.36
N ALA A 236 -19.32 1.53 -14.65
CA ALA A 236 -20.61 1.85 -14.05
C ALA A 236 -20.57 1.72 -12.52
N TYR A 237 -19.90 0.66 -12.01
CA TYR A 237 -19.71 0.48 -10.57
C TYR A 237 -18.86 1.61 -9.96
N MET A 238 -17.72 1.95 -10.57
CA MET A 238 -16.85 3.04 -10.11
C MET A 238 -17.58 4.38 -10.12
N ASP A 239 -18.31 4.70 -11.18
CA ASP A 239 -19.15 5.90 -11.27
C ASP A 239 -20.19 5.96 -10.13
N SER A 240 -20.79 4.81 -9.80
CA SER A 240 -21.73 4.71 -8.67
C SER A 240 -21.07 5.01 -7.32
N LEU A 241 -19.75 4.83 -7.19
CA LEU A 241 -18.96 5.22 -6.01
C LEU A 241 -18.46 6.67 -6.06
N GLY A 242 -18.59 7.36 -7.21
CA GLY A 242 -17.98 8.66 -7.47
C GLY A 242 -16.49 8.57 -7.79
N LEU A 243 -16.03 7.42 -8.31
CA LEU A 243 -14.65 7.17 -8.71
C LEU A 243 -14.53 7.08 -10.25
N GLU A 244 -13.38 7.45 -10.76
CA GLU A 244 -13.06 7.39 -12.19
C GLU A 244 -11.85 6.49 -12.44
N LEU A 245 -11.90 5.65 -13.46
CA LEU A 245 -10.72 4.89 -13.90
C LEU A 245 -9.73 5.80 -14.65
N ASN A 246 -8.45 5.58 -14.43
CA ASN A 246 -7.39 6.26 -15.13
C ASN A 246 -7.44 5.96 -16.65
N GLU A 247 -7.07 6.93 -17.48
CA GLU A 247 -6.97 6.81 -18.93
C GLU A 247 -6.03 5.69 -19.39
N LYS A 248 -5.12 5.24 -18.53
CA LYS A 248 -4.21 4.10 -18.77
C LYS A 248 -4.89 2.73 -18.63
N THR A 249 -6.18 2.71 -18.26
CA THR A 249 -6.96 1.48 -18.22
C THR A 249 -7.04 0.87 -19.61
N GLN A 250 -6.58 -0.38 -19.76
CA GLN A 250 -6.47 -1.02 -21.07
C GLN A 250 -6.64 -2.52 -20.99
N ILE A 251 -7.10 -3.09 -22.12
CA ILE A 251 -7.12 -4.54 -22.38
C ILE A 251 -6.00 -4.86 -23.37
N PHE A 252 -5.17 -5.84 -23.02
CA PHE A 252 -4.04 -6.25 -23.85
C PHE A 252 -3.81 -7.76 -23.76
N PRO A 253 -3.12 -8.38 -24.74
CA PRO A 253 -2.82 -9.81 -24.72
C PRO A 253 -1.96 -10.20 -23.51
N ILE A 254 -2.25 -11.37 -22.90
CA ILE A 254 -1.53 -11.91 -21.74
C ILE A 254 -0.02 -12.07 -22.01
N ARG A 255 0.38 -12.35 -23.25
CA ARG A 255 1.77 -12.46 -23.69
C ARG A 255 2.58 -11.17 -23.49
N ASN A 256 1.91 -10.01 -23.44
CA ASN A 256 2.57 -8.74 -23.17
C ASN A 256 3.02 -8.60 -21.71
N GLY A 257 2.56 -9.49 -20.83
CA GLY A 257 2.87 -9.42 -19.39
C GLY A 257 2.14 -8.28 -18.66
N ILE A 258 2.22 -8.31 -17.34
CA ILE A 258 1.56 -7.34 -16.45
C ILE A 258 2.62 -6.56 -15.68
N ASP A 259 2.55 -5.24 -15.76
CA ASP A 259 3.27 -4.32 -14.88
C ASP A 259 2.51 -4.19 -13.56
N PHE A 260 3.03 -4.81 -12.49
CA PHE A 260 2.39 -4.80 -11.18
C PHE A 260 3.44 -4.75 -10.06
N LEU A 261 3.22 -3.92 -9.06
CA LEU A 261 4.04 -3.80 -7.85
C LEU A 261 5.56 -3.68 -8.09
N GLY A 262 5.95 -2.94 -9.12
CA GLY A 262 7.36 -2.68 -9.43
C GLY A 262 8.03 -3.69 -10.35
N PHE A 263 7.30 -4.72 -10.75
CA PHE A 263 7.78 -5.77 -11.66
C PHE A 263 6.95 -5.85 -12.93
N HIS A 264 7.57 -6.40 -13.96
CA HIS A 264 6.93 -6.87 -15.18
C HIS A 264 6.91 -8.39 -15.14
N THR A 265 5.72 -8.98 -15.03
CA THR A 265 5.52 -10.43 -14.95
C THR A 265 4.81 -10.92 -16.19
N TYR A 266 5.35 -11.93 -16.85
CA TYR A 266 4.77 -12.51 -18.07
C TYR A 266 4.84 -14.02 -18.08
N LEU A 267 3.92 -14.62 -18.82
CA LEU A 267 3.81 -16.04 -19.11
C LEU A 267 4.48 -16.33 -20.45
N THR A 268 5.40 -17.30 -20.49
CA THR A 268 6.02 -17.77 -21.73
C THR A 268 5.14 -18.80 -22.42
N GLU A 269 5.39 -19.05 -23.70
CA GLU A 269 4.72 -20.12 -24.46
C GLU A 269 4.97 -21.53 -23.90
N SER A 270 6.04 -21.72 -23.15
CA SER A 270 6.35 -22.98 -22.44
C SER A 270 5.75 -23.09 -21.03
N GLY A 271 4.89 -22.16 -20.62
CA GLY A 271 4.25 -22.16 -19.30
C GLY A 271 5.10 -21.63 -18.17
N LYS A 272 6.33 -21.13 -18.44
CA LYS A 272 7.15 -20.53 -17.40
C LYS A 272 6.68 -19.11 -17.11
N VAL A 273 6.58 -18.75 -15.83
CA VAL A 273 6.30 -17.37 -15.41
C VAL A 273 7.62 -16.67 -15.10
N ILE A 274 7.88 -15.58 -15.80
CA ILE A 274 9.09 -14.76 -15.64
C ILE A 274 8.69 -13.43 -15.01
N ARG A 275 9.45 -13.00 -13.99
CA ARG A 275 9.27 -11.74 -13.28
C ARG A 275 10.52 -10.90 -13.39
N LYS A 276 10.48 -9.80 -14.12
CA LYS A 276 11.59 -8.85 -14.29
C LYS A 276 11.31 -7.56 -13.55
N LEU A 277 12.34 -6.88 -13.05
CA LEU A 277 12.20 -5.51 -12.57
C LEU A 277 11.74 -4.59 -13.70
N ARG A 278 10.86 -3.64 -13.39
CA ARG A 278 10.47 -2.60 -14.34
C ARG A 278 11.69 -1.78 -14.75
N HIS A 279 11.76 -1.44 -16.03
CA HIS A 279 12.88 -0.67 -16.60
C HIS A 279 13.14 0.63 -15.83
N SER A 280 12.09 1.31 -15.36
CA SER A 280 12.21 2.53 -14.55
C SER A 280 12.97 2.33 -13.24
N SER A 281 12.83 1.16 -12.57
CA SER A 281 13.60 0.84 -11.36
C SER A 281 15.08 0.63 -11.67
N ILE A 282 15.37 -0.09 -12.76
CA ILE A 282 16.74 -0.32 -13.23
C ILE A 282 17.41 1.01 -13.59
N LYS A 283 16.71 1.87 -14.34
CA LYS A 283 17.21 3.20 -14.74
C LYS A 283 17.54 4.06 -13.52
N ARG A 284 16.67 4.09 -12.51
CA ARG A 284 16.92 4.83 -11.25
C ARG A 284 18.15 4.30 -10.50
N MET A 285 18.31 2.97 -10.38
CA MET A 285 19.48 2.41 -9.71
C MET A 285 20.78 2.73 -10.47
N ARG A 286 20.77 2.64 -11.81
CA ARG A 286 21.92 3.05 -12.63
C ARG A 286 22.25 4.54 -12.47
N ALA A 287 21.25 5.40 -12.32
CA ALA A 287 21.46 6.82 -12.04
C ALA A 287 22.06 7.05 -10.64
N LYS A 288 21.58 6.33 -9.62
CA LYS A 288 22.16 6.38 -8.27
C LYS A 288 23.62 5.92 -8.26
N LEU A 289 23.96 4.85 -8.94
CA LEU A 289 25.36 4.37 -9.03
C LEU A 289 26.27 5.46 -9.61
N ARG A 290 25.88 6.11 -10.72
CA ARG A 290 26.64 7.24 -11.30
C ARG A 290 26.76 8.44 -10.38
N HIS A 291 25.73 8.69 -9.57
CA HIS A 291 25.76 9.75 -8.55
C HIS A 291 26.75 9.41 -7.44
N TRP A 292 26.70 8.19 -6.91
CA TRP A 292 27.60 7.73 -5.86
C TRP A 292 29.07 7.67 -6.31
N GLU A 293 29.36 7.28 -7.56
CA GLU A 293 30.71 7.32 -8.14
C GLU A 293 31.37 8.71 -8.08
N LYS A 294 30.55 9.79 -8.15
CA LYS A 294 31.01 11.17 -8.08
C LYS A 294 31.03 11.71 -6.64
N GLU A 295 29.99 11.46 -5.88
CA GLU A 295 29.73 12.09 -4.59
C GLU A 295 30.45 11.39 -3.43
N TYR A 296 30.68 10.10 -3.51
CA TYR A 296 31.37 9.36 -2.45
C TYR A 296 32.83 9.78 -2.30
N PRO A 297 33.64 9.89 -3.34
CA PRO A 297 35.01 10.42 -3.21
C PRO A 297 35.09 11.87 -2.75
N ALA A 298 34.03 12.66 -3.02
CA ALA A 298 33.91 14.04 -2.57
C ALA A 298 33.41 14.16 -1.11
N GLY A 299 33.12 13.05 -0.43
CA GLY A 299 32.60 13.06 0.95
C GLY A 299 31.15 13.56 1.10
N LEU A 300 30.42 13.71 0.00
CA LEU A 300 29.03 14.22 0.00
C LEU A 300 27.99 13.14 0.29
N VAL A 301 28.34 11.86 0.11
CA VAL A 301 27.51 10.69 0.43
C VAL A 301 28.33 9.74 1.30
N THR A 302 27.73 9.23 2.38
CA THR A 302 28.41 8.30 3.27
C THR A 302 28.29 6.85 2.81
N ARG A 303 29.20 6.00 3.29
CA ARG A 303 29.17 4.55 3.08
C ARG A 303 27.83 3.93 3.51
N GLU A 304 27.35 4.31 4.70
CA GLU A 304 26.11 3.79 5.28
C GLU A 304 24.90 4.15 4.40
N GLN A 305 24.87 5.36 3.83
CA GLN A 305 23.81 5.78 2.92
C GLN A 305 23.78 4.95 1.63
N ILE A 306 24.97 4.69 1.07
CA ILE A 306 25.10 3.82 -0.14
C ILE A 306 24.62 2.41 0.17
N LEU A 307 25.14 1.80 1.24
CA LEU A 307 24.77 0.44 1.63
C LEU A 307 23.28 0.30 1.93
N GLN A 308 22.70 1.20 2.71
CA GLN A 308 21.27 1.19 3.02
C GLN A 308 20.41 1.28 1.76
N SER A 309 20.78 2.18 0.83
CA SER A 309 20.03 2.36 -0.41
C SER A 309 20.15 1.17 -1.36
N TRP A 310 21.36 0.59 -1.47
CA TRP A 310 21.62 -0.60 -2.27
C TRP A 310 20.92 -1.83 -1.69
N GLN A 311 21.07 -2.11 -0.40
CA GLN A 311 20.46 -3.26 0.28
C GLN A 311 18.92 -3.23 0.14
N ALA A 312 18.30 -2.06 0.30
CA ALA A 312 16.86 -1.91 0.10
C ALA A 312 16.43 -2.23 -1.33
N TRP A 313 17.21 -1.79 -2.33
CA TRP A 313 16.94 -2.11 -3.73
C TRP A 313 17.21 -3.59 -4.05
N ASP A 314 18.30 -4.15 -3.55
CA ASP A 314 18.70 -5.54 -3.77
C ASP A 314 17.68 -6.52 -3.17
N ALA A 315 17.23 -6.27 -1.95
CA ALA A 315 16.18 -7.03 -1.29
C ALA A 315 14.87 -7.01 -2.11
N HIS A 316 14.48 -5.85 -2.66
CA HIS A 316 13.33 -5.77 -3.56
C HIS A 316 13.58 -6.54 -4.87
N ALA A 317 14.74 -6.34 -5.50
CA ALA A 317 15.09 -6.98 -6.76
C ALA A 317 15.15 -8.52 -6.66
N ALA A 318 15.51 -9.05 -5.49
CA ALA A 318 15.61 -10.50 -5.24
C ALA A 318 14.29 -11.27 -5.46
N HIS A 319 13.14 -10.57 -5.44
CA HIS A 319 11.84 -11.18 -5.73
C HIS A 319 11.55 -11.44 -7.21
N GLY A 320 12.49 -11.08 -8.11
CA GLY A 320 12.40 -11.31 -9.55
C GLY A 320 13.48 -12.23 -10.09
N ASN A 321 13.40 -12.53 -11.40
CA ASN A 321 14.44 -13.21 -12.14
C ASN A 321 15.57 -12.22 -12.48
N THR A 322 16.33 -11.79 -11.48
CA THR A 322 17.23 -10.63 -11.54
C THR A 322 18.65 -10.93 -11.04
N TRP A 323 19.01 -12.20 -10.89
CA TRP A 323 20.30 -12.59 -10.31
C TRP A 323 21.49 -11.89 -10.99
N ALA A 324 21.63 -12.00 -12.31
CA ALA A 324 22.74 -11.38 -13.04
C ALA A 324 22.76 -9.84 -12.89
N LEU A 325 21.60 -9.19 -12.92
CA LEU A 325 21.48 -7.75 -12.71
C LEU A 325 21.92 -7.35 -11.29
N ARG A 326 21.54 -8.13 -10.28
CA ARG A 326 21.93 -7.90 -8.88
C ARG A 326 23.44 -8.01 -8.70
N GLN A 327 24.07 -9.03 -9.31
CA GLN A 327 25.54 -9.16 -9.28
C GLN A 327 26.21 -7.94 -9.93
N GLN A 328 25.81 -7.53 -11.12
CA GLN A 328 26.35 -6.33 -11.76
C GLN A 328 26.24 -5.06 -10.92
N VAL A 329 25.13 -4.89 -10.20
CA VAL A 329 24.95 -3.75 -9.31
C VAL A 329 25.84 -3.87 -8.07
N ARG A 330 25.93 -5.06 -7.48
CA ARG A 330 26.81 -5.37 -6.35
C ARG A 330 28.27 -5.04 -6.67
N ASP A 331 28.80 -5.58 -7.80
CA ASP A 331 30.18 -5.34 -8.22
C ASP A 331 30.48 -3.83 -8.39
N ARG A 332 29.52 -3.07 -8.92
CA ARG A 332 29.69 -1.61 -9.03
C ARG A 332 29.69 -0.92 -7.67
N VAL A 333 28.88 -1.36 -6.72
CA VAL A 333 28.87 -0.79 -5.36
C VAL A 333 30.19 -1.11 -4.65
N GLN A 334 30.71 -2.35 -4.78
CA GLN A 334 32.04 -2.74 -4.27
C GLN A 334 33.14 -1.85 -4.84
N ASN A 335 33.13 -1.62 -6.15
CA ASN A 335 34.11 -0.73 -6.81
C ASN A 335 34.02 0.73 -6.30
N ILE A 336 32.82 1.25 -6.05
CA ILE A 336 32.62 2.60 -5.49
C ILE A 336 33.19 2.68 -4.07
N LEU A 337 32.91 1.68 -3.24
CA LEU A 337 33.34 1.64 -1.83
C LEU A 337 34.79 1.19 -1.68
N LYS A 338 35.38 0.57 -2.72
CA LYS A 338 36.72 -0.07 -2.73
C LYS A 338 36.85 -1.17 -1.66
N GLU A 339 35.77 -1.92 -1.44
CA GLU A 339 35.70 -3.01 -0.45
C GLU A 339 34.74 -4.12 -0.93
N GLU A 340 34.87 -5.34 -0.38
CA GLU A 340 33.91 -6.44 -0.55
C GLU A 340 32.68 -6.25 0.35
N ILE A 341 31.47 -6.51 -0.17
CA ILE A 341 30.17 -6.38 0.54
C ILE A 341 29.27 -7.59 0.30
#